data_36fc2c73375130bb1cc39a68208ea20a
#
_entry.id   36fc2c73375130bb1cc39a68208ea20a
#
_cell.length_a   1.000
_cell.length_b   1.000
_cell.length_c   1.000
_cell.angle_alpha   90.00
_cell.angle_beta   90.00
_cell.angle_gamma   90.00
#
_symmetry.space_group_name_H-M   'P 1'
#
loop_
_entity.id
_entity.type
_entity.pdbx_description
1 polymer ?
#
loop_
_entity_poly.entity_id
_entity_poly.type
_entity_poly.pdbx_seq_one_letter_code
_entity_poly.pdbx_strand_id
1 'polypeptide(L)'
;MKIILSRFVLGTALSIAPFASTQAQCVADLNLNAMVDYDDLLILLANYGQSCETEIWHDPIISEIHYNPSTQQGADTEYEFVELMNPFPFDIHVGGWQLADGIACVFPENTWIEAEGFLLTANDTAVLAPLLPEFVPLLPWTLSSGLHNSGESLRLVRPNGTEADHVIYSDAGTWPQDADGAGGSLEWKGSGYDNSFSTSWAGSNALGGSPGTPNSTWTD
;
A
#
# COMPACT_ATOMS: atom_id res chain seq x y z
N MET A 1 28.80 -72.85 -29.88
CA MET A 1 28.18 -72.01 -28.87
C MET A 1 28.31 -70.58 -29.37
N LYS A 2 27.25 -70.07 -30.04
CA LYS A 2 27.23 -68.70 -30.62
C LYS A 2 26.46 -67.78 -29.68
N ILE A 3 27.13 -66.77 -29.19
CA ILE A 3 26.54 -65.70 -28.38
C ILE A 3 26.07 -64.59 -29.32
N ILE A 4 24.75 -64.30 -29.34
CA ILE A 4 24.18 -63.20 -30.10
C ILE A 4 24.07 -62.02 -29.16
N LEU A 5 24.86 -60.98 -29.43
CA LEU A 5 24.66 -59.64 -28.73
C LEU A 5 23.56 -58.85 -29.46
N SER A 6 22.46 -58.68 -28.80
CA SER A 6 21.42 -57.79 -29.24
C SER A 6 21.80 -56.34 -28.80
N ARG A 7 21.94 -55.43 -29.79
CA ARG A 7 22.10 -53.98 -29.56
C ARG A 7 20.73 -53.35 -29.46
N PHE A 8 20.40 -52.87 -28.29
CA PHE A 8 19.28 -51.92 -28.11
C PHE A 8 19.74 -50.51 -28.52
N VAL A 9 19.15 -49.99 -29.58
CA VAL A 9 19.27 -48.57 -29.96
C VAL A 9 18.14 -47.84 -29.27
N LEU A 10 18.49 -47.06 -28.26
CA LEU A 10 17.55 -46.10 -27.64
C LEU A 10 17.44 -44.90 -28.58
N GLY A 11 16.34 -44.82 -29.32
CA GLY A 11 15.99 -43.62 -30.07
C GLY A 11 15.41 -42.56 -29.14
N THR A 12 16.16 -41.49 -28.84
CA THR A 12 15.62 -40.29 -28.21
C THR A 12 14.83 -39.51 -29.25
N ALA A 13 13.52 -39.57 -29.13
CA ALA A 13 12.64 -38.67 -29.89
C ALA A 13 12.79 -37.23 -29.34
N LEU A 14 13.47 -36.38 -30.11
CA LEU A 14 13.53 -34.96 -29.87
C LEU A 14 12.15 -34.35 -30.20
N SER A 15 11.34 -34.07 -29.20
CA SER A 15 10.08 -33.34 -29.42
C SER A 15 10.41 -31.88 -29.72
N ILE A 16 10.28 -31.50 -30.97
CA ILE A 16 10.32 -30.10 -31.40
C ILE A 16 8.98 -29.48 -30.96
N ALA A 17 9.00 -28.70 -29.90
CA ALA A 17 7.84 -27.89 -29.56
C ALA A 17 7.57 -26.92 -30.73
N PRO A 18 6.32 -26.75 -31.16
CA PRO A 18 6.01 -25.77 -32.20
C PRO A 18 6.38 -24.38 -31.68
N PHE A 19 7.22 -23.68 -32.45
CA PHE A 19 7.44 -22.26 -32.25
C PHE A 19 6.07 -21.56 -32.37
N ALA A 20 5.55 -21.04 -31.26
CA ALA A 20 4.44 -20.10 -31.33
C ALA A 20 4.93 -18.91 -32.15
N SER A 21 4.41 -18.76 -33.37
CA SER A 21 4.61 -17.55 -34.15
C SER A 21 3.99 -16.42 -33.37
N THR A 22 4.80 -15.54 -32.79
CA THR A 22 4.34 -14.24 -32.32
C THR A 22 3.88 -13.49 -33.57
N GLN A 23 2.58 -13.53 -33.87
CA GLN A 23 2.02 -12.60 -34.84
C GLN A 23 2.32 -11.20 -34.32
N ALA A 24 2.96 -10.38 -35.16
CA ALA A 24 3.14 -8.97 -34.86
C ALA A 24 1.74 -8.38 -34.67
N GLN A 25 1.41 -7.99 -33.44
CA GLN A 25 0.14 -7.37 -33.12
C GLN A 25 0.08 -6.02 -33.84
N CYS A 26 -0.85 -5.84 -34.76
CA CYS A 26 -1.08 -4.57 -35.41
C CYS A 26 -1.61 -3.58 -34.37
N VAL A 27 -0.84 -2.52 -34.07
CA VAL A 27 -1.19 -1.53 -33.05
C VAL A 27 -2.52 -0.81 -33.36
N ALA A 28 -2.95 -0.81 -34.63
CA ALA A 28 -4.19 -0.19 -35.07
C ALA A 28 -5.39 -1.19 -35.15
N ASP A 29 -5.20 -2.47 -34.87
CA ASP A 29 -6.27 -3.48 -34.75
C ASP A 29 -6.87 -3.37 -33.34
N LEU A 30 -7.86 -2.50 -33.18
CA LEU A 30 -8.46 -2.16 -31.88
C LEU A 30 -9.51 -3.16 -31.43
N ASN A 31 -10.09 -3.94 -32.35
CA ASN A 31 -11.06 -5.00 -32.04
C ASN A 31 -10.42 -6.39 -31.99
N LEU A 32 -9.11 -6.50 -32.24
CA LEU A 32 -8.30 -7.73 -32.18
C LEU A 32 -8.78 -8.84 -33.14
N ASN A 33 -9.33 -8.46 -34.31
CA ASN A 33 -9.78 -9.40 -35.34
C ASN A 33 -8.67 -9.79 -36.35
N ALA A 34 -7.43 -9.31 -36.12
CA ALA A 34 -6.24 -9.49 -36.97
C ALA A 34 -6.29 -8.74 -38.32
N MET A 35 -7.18 -7.77 -38.47
CA MET A 35 -7.27 -6.86 -39.60
C MET A 35 -7.34 -5.41 -39.09
N VAL A 36 -6.81 -4.47 -39.86
CA VAL A 36 -7.01 -3.04 -39.62
C VAL A 36 -8.01 -2.56 -40.67
N ASP A 37 -9.24 -2.31 -40.25
CA ASP A 37 -10.35 -2.00 -41.17
C ASP A 37 -11.26 -0.86 -40.64
N TYR A 38 -12.44 -0.73 -41.23
CA TYR A 38 -13.41 0.30 -40.87
C TYR A 38 -13.93 0.18 -39.42
N ASP A 39 -14.00 -1.01 -38.86
CA ASP A 39 -14.49 -1.24 -37.50
C ASP A 39 -13.50 -0.70 -36.48
N ASP A 40 -12.19 -0.77 -36.74
CA ASP A 40 -11.17 -0.13 -35.89
C ASP A 40 -11.27 1.39 -35.90
N LEU A 41 -11.54 1.96 -37.09
CA LEU A 41 -11.76 3.38 -37.23
C LEU A 41 -13.01 3.83 -36.44
N LEU A 42 -14.08 3.05 -36.45
CA LEU A 42 -15.27 3.34 -35.66
C LEU A 42 -15.00 3.31 -34.16
N ILE A 43 -14.22 2.33 -33.68
CA ILE A 43 -13.80 2.27 -32.27
C ILE A 43 -12.96 3.49 -31.90
N LEU A 44 -12.02 3.88 -32.76
CA LEU A 44 -11.20 5.08 -32.54
C LEU A 44 -12.05 6.34 -32.48
N LEU A 45 -13.00 6.48 -33.42
CA LEU A 45 -13.89 7.65 -33.46
C LEU A 45 -14.86 7.69 -32.27
N ALA A 46 -15.37 6.53 -31.83
CA ALA A 46 -16.26 6.46 -30.66
C ALA A 46 -15.55 6.88 -29.35
N ASN A 47 -14.22 6.71 -29.30
CA ASN A 47 -13.39 7.09 -28.16
C ASN A 47 -12.64 8.41 -28.38
N TYR A 48 -12.86 9.08 -29.51
CA TYR A 48 -12.17 10.33 -29.80
C TYR A 48 -12.57 11.44 -28.83
N GLY A 49 -11.57 12.03 -28.17
CA GLY A 49 -11.77 13.06 -27.15
C GLY A 49 -12.10 12.52 -25.76
N GLN A 50 -12.13 11.20 -25.57
CA GLN A 50 -12.14 10.61 -24.25
C GLN A 50 -10.68 10.47 -23.76
N SER A 51 -10.43 10.81 -22.50
CA SER A 51 -9.12 10.53 -21.91
C SER A 51 -9.02 9.03 -21.69
N CYS A 52 -8.01 8.40 -22.28
CA CYS A 52 -7.64 7.02 -22.01
C CYS A 52 -6.73 6.92 -20.77
N GLU A 53 -6.80 7.91 -19.90
CA GLU A 53 -6.07 7.85 -18.66
C GLU A 53 -6.68 6.76 -17.80
N THR A 54 -6.12 5.58 -17.86
CA THR A 54 -6.09 4.73 -16.67
C THR A 54 -5.30 5.55 -15.66
N GLU A 55 -6.00 6.17 -14.71
CA GLU A 55 -5.32 6.82 -13.59
C GLU A 55 -4.40 5.78 -12.96
N ILE A 56 -3.10 5.97 -13.17
CA ILE A 56 -2.09 5.14 -12.52
C ILE A 56 -1.97 5.73 -11.11
N TRP A 57 -2.58 5.05 -10.17
CA TRP A 57 -2.45 5.40 -8.76
C TRP A 57 -1.13 4.87 -8.23
N HIS A 58 -0.41 5.72 -7.53
CA HIS A 58 0.75 5.35 -6.73
C HIS A 58 0.31 5.39 -5.28
N ASP A 59 0.03 4.21 -4.75
CA ASP A 59 -0.63 4.07 -3.46
C ASP A 59 0.38 4.17 -2.31
N PRO A 60 0.20 5.10 -1.36
CA PRO A 60 0.91 5.03 -0.10
C PRO A 60 0.38 3.86 0.74
N ILE A 61 1.15 3.46 1.72
CA ILE A 61 0.90 2.30 2.59
C ILE A 61 0.69 2.81 4.01
N ILE A 62 -0.28 2.27 4.75
CA ILE A 62 -0.40 2.49 6.19
C ILE A 62 0.82 1.82 6.84
N SER A 63 1.73 2.63 7.39
CA SER A 63 3.04 2.21 7.87
C SER A 63 3.16 2.17 9.40
N GLU A 64 2.42 3.04 10.11
CA GLU A 64 2.46 3.09 11.57
C GLU A 64 1.09 3.46 12.14
N ILE A 65 0.72 2.83 13.28
CA ILE A 65 -0.54 3.07 13.98
C ILE A 65 -0.24 3.18 15.48
N HIS A 66 -0.43 4.36 16.06
CA HIS A 66 -0.32 4.59 17.50
C HIS A 66 -1.72 4.75 18.08
N TYR A 67 -2.33 3.66 18.50
CA TYR A 67 -3.75 3.58 18.85
C TYR A 67 -4.03 3.59 20.35
N ASN A 68 -3.06 3.20 21.19
CA ASN A 68 -3.20 3.15 22.65
C ASN A 68 -1.91 3.63 23.34
N PRO A 69 -1.68 4.96 23.38
CA PRO A 69 -0.56 5.55 24.09
C PRO A 69 -0.56 5.15 25.58
N SER A 70 0.62 5.14 26.19
CA SER A 70 0.67 4.93 27.64
C SER A 70 0.15 6.13 28.42
N THR A 71 -0.43 5.90 29.58
CA THR A 71 -0.87 6.99 30.48
C THR A 71 0.23 7.95 30.90
N GLN A 72 1.51 7.57 30.73
CA GLN A 72 2.67 8.43 31.01
C GLN A 72 2.95 9.42 29.87
N GLN A 73 2.55 9.09 28.64
CA GLN A 73 2.66 10.01 27.48
C GLN A 73 1.62 11.10 27.59
N GLY A 74 0.37 10.80 27.92
CA GLY A 74 -0.75 11.73 28.01
C GLY A 74 -2.08 11.05 27.76
N ALA A 75 -3.07 11.81 27.30
CA ALA A 75 -4.35 11.25 26.89
C ALA A 75 -4.22 10.59 25.50
N ASP A 76 -4.97 9.50 25.27
CA ASP A 76 -4.97 8.77 23.99
C ASP A 76 -5.18 9.75 22.83
N THR A 77 -6.21 10.57 22.89
CA THR A 77 -6.55 11.56 21.86
C THR A 77 -5.46 12.61 21.57
N GLU A 78 -4.46 12.76 22.43
CA GLU A 78 -3.35 13.69 22.22
C GLU A 78 -2.21 13.06 21.42
N TYR A 79 -2.03 11.73 21.55
CA TYR A 79 -0.85 11.02 20.99
C TYR A 79 -1.20 9.99 19.94
N GLU A 80 -2.48 9.74 19.67
CA GLU A 80 -2.92 8.84 18.61
C GLU A 80 -2.63 9.42 17.24
N PHE A 81 -2.08 8.55 16.36
CA PHE A 81 -1.87 8.89 14.97
C PHE A 81 -1.92 7.65 14.05
N VAL A 82 -2.15 7.91 12.77
CA VAL A 82 -1.94 6.96 11.67
C VAL A 82 -0.97 7.58 10.69
N GLU A 83 0.06 6.84 10.31
CA GLU A 83 1.06 7.25 9.35
C GLU A 83 0.90 6.50 8.04
N LEU A 84 1.10 7.23 6.95
CA LEU A 84 1.24 6.71 5.59
C LEU A 84 2.66 6.90 5.11
N MET A 85 3.21 5.88 4.45
CA MET A 85 4.51 5.92 3.78
C MET A 85 4.34 5.93 2.27
N ASN A 86 5.09 6.77 1.58
CA ASN A 86 5.29 6.68 0.15
C ASN A 86 6.40 5.67 -0.16
N PRO A 87 6.11 4.49 -0.74
CA PRO A 87 7.13 3.48 -1.04
C PRO A 87 7.91 3.75 -2.34
N PHE A 88 7.65 4.86 -3.04
CA PHE A 88 8.22 5.17 -4.35
C PHE A 88 9.38 6.15 -4.25
N PRO A 89 10.37 6.07 -5.18
CA PRO A 89 11.51 6.99 -5.23
C PRO A 89 11.19 8.34 -5.91
N PHE A 90 9.92 8.77 -5.86
CA PHE A 90 9.42 10.03 -6.37
C PHE A 90 8.21 10.49 -5.55
N ASP A 91 7.94 11.79 -5.55
CA ASP A 91 6.81 12.37 -4.84
C ASP A 91 5.48 11.88 -5.40
N ILE A 92 4.51 11.60 -4.52
CA ILE A 92 3.15 11.19 -4.92
C ILE A 92 2.12 12.21 -4.48
N HIS A 93 1.15 12.46 -5.37
CA HIS A 93 0.01 13.31 -5.07
C HIS A 93 -1.11 12.49 -4.42
N VAL A 94 -1.50 12.89 -3.22
CA VAL A 94 -2.56 12.23 -2.44
C VAL A 94 -3.72 13.17 -2.11
N GLY A 95 -3.87 14.28 -2.85
CA GLY A 95 -5.01 15.19 -2.71
C GLY A 95 -6.33 14.49 -3.02
N GLY A 96 -7.36 14.73 -2.21
CA GLY A 96 -8.66 14.08 -2.33
C GLY A 96 -8.74 12.64 -1.82
N TRP A 97 -7.62 12.03 -1.42
CA TRP A 97 -7.62 10.73 -0.75
C TRP A 97 -8.23 10.85 0.65
N GLN A 98 -8.62 9.73 1.22
CA GLN A 98 -9.17 9.71 2.58
C GLN A 98 -8.76 8.46 3.35
N LEU A 99 -8.50 8.63 4.64
CA LEU A 99 -8.57 7.56 5.62
C LEU A 99 -10.00 7.48 6.14
N ALA A 100 -10.52 6.25 6.22
CA ALA A 100 -11.92 5.95 6.55
C ALA A 100 -12.01 4.80 7.55
N ASP A 101 -13.22 4.54 8.02
CA ASP A 101 -13.66 3.58 9.02
C ASP A 101 -13.32 4.02 10.45
N GLY A 102 -12.20 3.63 11.05
CA GLY A 102 -11.85 4.02 12.43
C GLY A 102 -11.68 5.51 12.63
N ILE A 103 -11.16 6.20 11.63
CA ILE A 103 -11.04 7.65 11.59
C ILE A 103 -11.60 8.21 10.29
N ALA A 104 -11.86 9.52 10.25
CA ALA A 104 -12.22 10.21 9.03
C ALA A 104 -11.28 11.38 8.77
N CYS A 105 -10.46 11.26 7.75
CA CYS A 105 -9.55 12.30 7.30
C CYS A 105 -9.56 12.36 5.78
N VAL A 106 -10.05 13.46 5.20
CA VAL A 106 -9.96 13.75 3.78
C VAL A 106 -8.76 14.65 3.54
N PHE A 107 -7.87 14.23 2.67
CA PHE A 107 -6.64 14.98 2.40
C PHE A 107 -6.94 16.19 1.51
N PRO A 108 -6.45 17.38 1.86
CA PRO A 108 -6.57 18.57 1.01
C PRO A 108 -6.02 18.32 -0.40
N GLU A 109 -6.60 19.02 -1.40
CA GLU A 109 -6.27 18.83 -2.82
C GLU A 109 -4.77 18.95 -3.16
N ASN A 110 -4.02 19.77 -2.43
CA ASN A 110 -2.58 19.99 -2.67
C ASN A 110 -1.70 19.17 -1.72
N THR A 111 -2.17 18.01 -1.26
CA THR A 111 -1.38 17.13 -0.37
C THR A 111 -0.45 16.26 -1.19
N TRP A 112 0.83 16.25 -0.80
CA TRP A 112 1.88 15.43 -1.39
C TRP A 112 2.62 14.67 -0.30
N ILE A 113 3.15 13.50 -0.65
CA ILE A 113 4.12 12.77 0.17
C ILE A 113 5.41 12.71 -0.66
N GLU A 114 6.51 13.23 -0.11
CA GLU A 114 7.82 13.20 -0.77
C GLU A 114 8.28 11.78 -1.07
N ALA A 115 9.25 11.64 -1.97
CA ALA A 115 9.87 10.35 -2.29
C ALA A 115 10.34 9.64 -1.02
N GLU A 116 9.90 8.40 -0.82
CA GLU A 116 10.22 7.59 0.37
C GLU A 116 9.86 8.28 1.70
N GLY A 117 9.00 9.30 1.65
CA GLY A 117 8.56 10.13 2.76
C GLY A 117 7.27 9.65 3.42
N PHE A 118 6.79 10.43 4.37
CA PHE A 118 5.68 10.10 5.24
C PHE A 118 4.62 11.20 5.27
N LEU A 119 3.40 10.83 5.65
CA LEU A 119 2.30 11.72 5.98
C LEU A 119 1.60 11.17 7.21
N LEU A 120 1.36 12.01 8.20
CA LEU A 120 0.62 11.64 9.39
C LEU A 120 -0.77 12.25 9.42
N THR A 121 -1.68 11.51 10.05
CA THR A 121 -2.97 12.02 10.46
C THR A 121 -3.13 11.83 11.97
N ALA A 122 -3.69 12.81 12.67
CA ALA A 122 -3.79 12.79 14.13
C ALA A 122 -5.03 13.50 14.63
N ASN A 123 -5.44 13.16 15.85
CA ASN A 123 -6.51 13.87 16.55
C ASN A 123 -6.02 15.23 17.05
N ASP A 124 -4.88 15.29 17.74
CA ASP A 124 -4.25 16.53 18.20
C ASP A 124 -2.94 16.80 17.46
N THR A 125 -3.04 17.59 16.40
CA THR A 125 -1.86 17.97 15.60
C THR A 125 -0.92 18.93 16.35
N ALA A 126 -1.38 19.65 17.36
CA ALA A 126 -0.53 20.59 18.11
C ALA A 126 0.45 19.85 19.04
N VAL A 127 0.05 18.71 19.57
CA VAL A 127 0.93 17.86 20.40
C VAL A 127 1.94 17.12 19.53
N LEU A 128 1.55 16.62 18.36
CA LEU A 128 2.43 15.81 17.50
C LEU A 128 3.36 16.62 16.62
N ALA A 129 2.97 17.82 16.17
CA ALA A 129 3.79 18.65 15.28
C ALA A 129 5.24 18.87 15.77
N PRO A 130 5.52 19.13 17.06
CA PRO A 130 6.89 19.30 17.54
C PRO A 130 7.75 18.02 17.50
N LEU A 131 7.14 16.85 17.34
CA LEU A 131 7.80 15.55 17.32
C LEU A 131 8.20 15.12 15.91
N LEU A 132 7.65 15.78 14.88
CA LEU A 132 7.86 15.42 13.49
C LEU A 132 9.02 16.19 12.86
N PRO A 133 9.69 15.61 11.84
CA PRO A 133 10.54 16.36 10.93
C PRO A 133 9.78 17.51 10.24
N GLU A 134 10.48 18.61 9.92
CA GLU A 134 9.87 19.88 9.47
C GLU A 134 8.98 19.77 8.23
N PHE A 135 9.25 18.82 7.36
CA PHE A 135 8.57 18.68 6.05
C PHE A 135 7.52 17.56 5.99
N VAL A 136 7.26 16.88 7.09
CA VAL A 136 6.26 15.81 7.12
C VAL A 136 4.87 16.40 7.24
N PRO A 137 3.96 16.19 6.27
CA PRO A 137 2.59 16.64 6.37
C PRO A 137 1.87 16.02 7.57
N LEU A 138 1.17 16.84 8.35
CA LEU A 138 0.36 16.41 9.48
C LEU A 138 -1.06 16.94 9.33
N LEU A 139 -2.03 16.05 9.18
CA LEU A 139 -3.42 16.38 8.92
C LEU A 139 -4.30 16.04 10.14
N PRO A 140 -5.24 16.92 10.51
CA PRO A 140 -6.16 16.61 11.60
C PRO A 140 -7.25 15.64 11.16
N TRP A 141 -7.71 14.78 12.07
CA TRP A 141 -8.95 14.04 11.90
C TRP A 141 -10.18 14.96 11.97
N THR A 142 -11.20 14.59 11.23
CA THR A 142 -12.44 15.36 11.20
C THR A 142 -13.48 14.90 12.22
N LEU A 143 -13.28 13.72 12.81
CA LEU A 143 -14.14 13.17 13.87
C LEU A 143 -13.47 13.35 15.24
N SER A 144 -14.29 13.59 16.25
CA SER A 144 -13.85 13.79 17.64
C SER A 144 -13.55 12.48 18.40
N SER A 145 -13.67 11.34 17.75
CA SER A 145 -13.34 10.05 18.34
C SER A 145 -11.90 9.67 18.02
N GLY A 146 -11.16 9.20 19.02
CA GLY A 146 -9.84 8.58 18.81
C GLY A 146 -9.93 7.19 18.20
N LEU A 147 -8.77 6.57 18.00
CA LEU A 147 -8.64 5.17 17.61
C LEU A 147 -9.16 4.25 18.72
N HIS A 148 -9.72 3.12 18.33
CA HIS A 148 -10.30 2.19 19.30
C HIS A 148 -9.22 1.27 19.88
N ASN A 149 -9.01 1.29 21.23
CA ASN A 149 -7.94 0.55 21.90
C ASN A 149 -8.04 -0.97 21.72
N SER A 150 -9.21 -1.55 21.47
CA SER A 150 -9.34 -2.99 21.20
C SER A 150 -9.23 -3.37 19.71
N GLY A 151 -8.98 -2.41 18.85
CA GLY A 151 -8.83 -2.63 17.40
C GLY A 151 -10.01 -2.18 16.58
N GLU A 152 -9.72 -1.86 15.33
CA GLU A 152 -10.68 -1.45 14.33
C GLU A 152 -10.12 -1.54 12.91
N SER A 153 -10.94 -1.18 11.92
CA SER A 153 -10.60 -1.13 10.51
C SER A 153 -10.11 0.27 10.12
N LEU A 154 -9.00 0.34 9.40
CA LEU A 154 -8.49 1.54 8.76
C LEU A 154 -8.39 1.30 7.27
N ARG A 155 -9.10 2.08 6.47
CA ARG A 155 -9.03 2.00 5.01
C ARG A 155 -8.49 3.29 4.41
N LEU A 156 -7.53 3.14 3.51
CA LEU A 156 -7.09 4.20 2.63
C LEU A 156 -7.85 4.12 1.32
N VAL A 157 -8.56 5.18 0.96
CA VAL A 157 -9.48 5.22 -0.17
C VAL A 157 -9.05 6.31 -1.15
N ARG A 158 -8.97 5.95 -2.44
CA ARG A 158 -8.62 6.88 -3.54
C ARG A 158 -9.77 7.85 -3.82
N PRO A 159 -9.52 8.97 -4.50
CA PRO A 159 -10.57 9.94 -4.87
C PRO A 159 -11.72 9.35 -5.69
N ASN A 160 -11.47 8.28 -6.45
CA ASN A 160 -12.50 7.57 -7.22
C ASN A 160 -13.35 6.59 -6.38
N GLY A 161 -13.11 6.51 -5.06
CA GLY A 161 -13.81 5.64 -4.12
C GLY A 161 -13.31 4.19 -4.04
N THR A 162 -12.23 3.85 -4.77
CA THR A 162 -11.64 2.51 -4.67
C THR A 162 -10.66 2.43 -3.49
N GLU A 163 -10.58 1.25 -2.86
CA GLU A 163 -9.65 0.96 -1.78
C GLU A 163 -8.21 0.87 -2.31
N ALA A 164 -7.28 1.50 -1.60
CA ALA A 164 -5.86 1.47 -1.90
C ALA A 164 -5.10 0.58 -0.91
N ASP A 165 -5.45 0.69 0.38
CA ASP A 165 -4.84 -0.06 1.46
C ASP A 165 -5.84 -0.29 2.59
N HIS A 166 -5.66 -1.38 3.35
CA HIS A 166 -6.60 -1.77 4.39
C HIS A 166 -5.93 -2.56 5.51
N VAL A 167 -6.02 -2.05 6.73
CA VAL A 167 -5.50 -2.70 7.93
C VAL A 167 -6.62 -2.84 8.95
N ILE A 168 -6.79 -4.05 9.48
CA ILE A 168 -7.68 -4.31 10.63
C ILE A 168 -6.78 -4.67 11.80
N TYR A 169 -6.42 -3.69 12.62
CA TYR A 169 -5.58 -3.92 13.79
C TYR A 169 -6.40 -4.40 14.99
N SER A 170 -5.73 -4.99 15.98
CA SER A 170 -6.32 -5.46 17.24
C SER A 170 -5.31 -5.40 18.38
N ASP A 171 -5.80 -5.32 19.61
CA ASP A 171 -5.04 -5.48 20.85
C ASP A 171 -4.76 -6.96 21.21
N ALA A 172 -5.30 -7.91 20.43
CA ALA A 172 -5.32 -9.33 20.77
C ALA A 172 -4.69 -10.23 19.69
N GLY A 173 -4.56 -11.51 20.04
CA GLY A 173 -4.11 -12.55 19.11
C GLY A 173 -2.62 -12.48 18.80
N THR A 174 -2.27 -12.32 17.53
CA THR A 174 -0.88 -12.24 17.05
C THR A 174 -0.39 -10.80 16.84
N TRP A 175 -1.19 -9.81 17.25
CA TRP A 175 -0.79 -8.41 17.20
C TRP A 175 0.22 -8.08 18.30
N PRO A 176 1.19 -7.17 18.04
CA PRO A 176 2.19 -6.76 19.03
C PRO A 176 1.57 -6.12 20.27
N GLN A 177 1.84 -6.66 21.44
CA GLN A 177 1.27 -6.19 22.70
C GLN A 177 1.97 -4.94 23.25
N ASP A 178 3.17 -4.61 22.75
CA ASP A 178 3.91 -3.41 23.16
C ASP A 178 3.24 -2.11 22.69
N ALA A 179 2.33 -2.20 21.71
CA ALA A 179 1.53 -1.09 21.23
C ALA A 179 0.21 -0.89 22.03
N ASP A 180 -0.14 -1.82 22.91
CA ASP A 180 -1.36 -1.77 23.72
C ASP A 180 -1.08 -1.15 25.09
N GLY A 181 -1.10 0.19 25.17
CA GLY A 181 -0.95 0.95 26.42
C GLY A 181 0.43 0.92 27.05
N ALA A 182 1.43 0.27 26.45
CA ALA A 182 2.82 0.30 26.90
C ALA A 182 3.60 1.50 26.33
N GLY A 183 3.00 2.24 25.41
CA GLY A 183 3.53 3.46 24.84
C GLY A 183 4.25 3.30 23.50
N GLY A 184 4.35 2.08 23.00
CA GLY A 184 4.79 1.81 21.63
C GLY A 184 3.66 2.01 20.62
N SER A 185 4.01 2.06 19.33
CA SER A 185 3.09 1.99 18.20
C SER A 185 3.15 0.63 17.51
N LEU A 186 2.19 0.34 16.64
CA LEU A 186 2.32 -0.71 15.64
C LEU A 186 3.13 -0.18 14.47
N GLU A 187 4.26 -0.81 14.17
CA GLU A 187 5.11 -0.48 13.04
C GLU A 187 5.08 -1.60 11.99
N TRP A 188 4.80 -1.26 10.74
CA TRP A 188 4.94 -2.18 9.61
C TRP A 188 6.42 -2.48 9.35
N LYS A 189 6.76 -3.76 9.13
CA LYS A 189 8.14 -4.26 9.03
C LYS A 189 8.84 -3.96 7.71
N GLY A 190 8.13 -3.47 6.69
CA GLY A 190 8.73 -3.08 5.44
C GLY A 190 8.20 -3.82 4.20
N SER A 191 8.77 -3.52 3.04
CA SER A 191 8.25 -3.89 1.70
C SER A 191 8.14 -5.39 1.40
N GLY A 192 8.77 -6.24 2.19
CA GLY A 192 8.65 -7.70 2.08
C GLY A 192 7.39 -8.28 2.74
N TYR A 193 6.56 -7.45 3.38
CA TYR A 193 5.44 -7.88 4.21
C TYR A 193 4.13 -7.23 3.76
N ASP A 194 3.08 -8.02 3.62
CA ASP A 194 1.73 -7.53 3.39
C ASP A 194 1.16 -6.98 4.71
N ASN A 195 0.86 -5.69 4.78
CA ASN A 195 0.42 -5.01 6.01
C ASN A 195 -1.00 -5.39 6.46
N SER A 196 -1.75 -6.14 5.67
CA SER A 196 -3.05 -6.69 6.10
C SER A 196 -2.92 -7.81 7.14
N PHE A 197 -1.72 -8.39 7.33
CA PHE A 197 -1.48 -9.46 8.29
C PHE A 197 -0.79 -8.95 9.55
N SER A 198 -1.29 -9.35 10.73
CA SER A 198 -0.69 -8.99 12.03
C SER A 198 0.79 -9.38 12.17
N THR A 199 1.22 -10.47 11.49
CA THR A 199 2.62 -10.92 11.49
C THR A 199 3.56 -9.97 10.75
N SER A 200 3.02 -9.05 9.96
CA SER A 200 3.77 -8.00 9.25
C SER A 200 4.04 -6.76 10.12
N TRP A 201 3.54 -6.76 11.33
CA TRP A 201 3.68 -5.67 12.28
C TRP A 201 4.56 -6.06 13.47
N ALA A 202 5.20 -5.06 14.08
CA ALA A 202 5.92 -5.17 15.35
C ALA A 202 5.59 -3.97 16.24
N GLY A 203 5.79 -4.12 17.54
CA GLY A 203 5.78 -2.95 18.43
C GLY A 203 7.04 -2.12 18.22
N SER A 204 6.91 -0.79 18.25
CA SER A 204 8.05 0.11 18.09
C SER A 204 9.10 -0.06 19.18
N ASN A 205 10.38 0.21 18.84
CA ASN A 205 11.47 0.16 19.80
C ASN A 205 11.50 1.38 20.75
N ALA A 206 10.79 2.43 20.40
CA ALA A 206 10.74 3.68 21.17
C ALA A 206 9.32 3.98 21.64
N LEU A 207 9.20 4.67 22.77
CA LEU A 207 7.93 5.23 23.21
C LEU A 207 7.47 6.30 22.21
N GLY A 208 6.20 6.23 21.81
CA GLY A 208 5.62 7.14 20.82
C GLY A 208 5.89 6.76 19.37
N GLY A 209 6.56 5.62 19.13
CA GLY A 209 6.83 5.17 17.77
C GLY A 209 7.99 5.89 17.08
N SER A 210 7.91 5.95 15.76
CA SER A 210 8.89 6.61 14.87
C SER A 210 8.23 7.60 13.89
N PRO A 211 7.29 8.46 14.35
CA PRO A 211 6.46 9.28 13.48
C PRO A 211 7.28 10.17 12.55
N GLY A 212 7.01 10.11 11.25
CA GLY A 212 7.67 10.87 10.20
C GLY A 212 9.09 10.39 9.84
N THR A 213 9.48 9.23 10.33
CA THR A 213 10.80 8.62 10.05
C THR A 213 10.63 7.11 9.77
N PRO A 214 11.63 6.44 9.16
CA PRO A 214 11.54 5.00 8.93
C PRO A 214 11.28 4.24 10.23
N ASN A 215 10.37 3.28 10.16
CA ASN A 215 10.00 2.44 11.29
C ASN A 215 11.21 1.79 11.96
N SER A 216 11.26 1.83 13.29
CA SER A 216 12.38 1.28 14.08
C SER A 216 12.52 -0.24 13.93
N THR A 217 11.50 -0.89 13.43
CA THR A 217 11.42 -2.35 13.22
C THR A 217 11.54 -2.74 11.75
N TRP A 218 11.90 -1.79 10.87
CA TRP A 218 12.08 -2.05 9.44
C TRP A 218 13.11 -3.15 9.18
N THR A 219 12.74 -4.09 8.31
CA THR A 219 13.62 -5.18 7.85
C THR A 219 13.63 -5.20 6.33
N ASP A 220 14.83 -5.07 5.74
CA ASP A 220 15.06 -5.16 4.29
C ASP A 220 14.84 -6.59 3.76
#